data_8cf9c1fd586e05d3006bf57b8a4d10a5
#
_entry.id   8cf9c1fd586e05d3006bf57b8a4d10a5
#
_cell.length_a   1.000
_cell.length_b   1.000
_cell.length_c   1.000
_cell.angle_alpha   90.00
_cell.angle_beta   90.00
_cell.angle_gamma   90.00
#
_symmetry.space_group_name_H-M   'P 1'
#
loop_
_entity.id
_entity.type
_entity.pdbx_description
1 polymer ?
#
loop_
_entity_poly.entity_id
_entity_poly.type
_entity_poly.pdbx_seq_one_letter_code
_entity_poly.pdbx_strand_id
1 'polypeptide(L)'
;MSTTGAEAAIRTALHETLTSYRATGNAADDHALAVYSCSLAAHVVLRHDPHAVALVIGEGDSPNWRSARSVVGADGTVRPLTDDEADDLDEDDAALNLVDGNVTAWRPLCSLFDGRNGEYHLDLVKARDAGTAQLAR
;
A
#
# COMPACT_ATOMS: atom_id res chain seq x y z
N MET A 1 14.66 -12.95 -7.13
CA MET A 1 14.97 -12.49 -5.76
C MET A 1 13.87 -12.97 -4.82
N SER A 2 14.25 -13.52 -3.70
CA SER A 2 13.26 -14.02 -2.75
C SER A 2 12.64 -12.89 -1.95
N THR A 3 11.37 -13.07 -1.61
CA THR A 3 10.62 -12.20 -0.72
C THR A 3 11.28 -12.18 0.65
N THR A 4 11.37 -11.01 1.29
CA THR A 4 11.90 -10.90 2.66
C THR A 4 10.93 -11.57 3.64
N GLY A 5 11.44 -11.98 4.81
CA GLY A 5 10.58 -12.51 5.88
C GLY A 5 9.52 -11.54 6.34
N ALA A 6 9.85 -10.24 6.40
CA ALA A 6 8.91 -9.20 6.76
C ALA A 6 7.79 -9.05 5.72
N GLU A 7 8.14 -9.06 4.44
CA GLU A 7 7.15 -8.99 3.36
C GLU A 7 6.20 -10.18 3.41
N ALA A 8 6.75 -11.40 3.60
CA ALA A 8 5.94 -12.62 3.70
C ALA A 8 4.98 -12.58 4.89
N ALA A 9 5.42 -12.08 6.04
CA ALA A 9 4.59 -11.95 7.23
C ALA A 9 3.43 -10.96 6.99
N ILE A 10 3.70 -9.84 6.34
CA ILE A 10 2.67 -8.85 5.99
C ILE A 10 1.66 -9.46 5.01
N ARG A 11 2.15 -10.19 4.00
CA ARG A 11 1.27 -10.84 3.02
C ARG A 11 0.35 -11.85 3.68
N THR A 12 0.87 -12.67 4.58
CA THR A 12 0.06 -13.63 5.34
C THR A 12 -0.99 -12.91 6.19
N ALA A 13 -0.59 -11.85 6.91
CA ALA A 13 -1.50 -11.06 7.73
C ALA A 13 -2.60 -10.39 6.90
N LEU A 14 -2.25 -9.89 5.70
CA LEU A 14 -3.22 -9.31 4.78
C LEU A 14 -4.30 -10.32 4.40
N HIS A 15 -3.89 -11.52 3.99
CA HIS A 15 -4.83 -12.57 3.58
C HIS A 15 -5.71 -13.04 4.73
N GLU A 16 -5.15 -13.22 5.92
CA GLU A 16 -5.92 -13.61 7.10
C GLU A 16 -6.92 -12.52 7.49
N THR A 17 -6.50 -11.26 7.45
CA THR A 17 -7.36 -10.12 7.77
C THR A 17 -8.48 -9.99 6.76
N LEU A 18 -8.19 -10.18 5.47
CA LEU A 18 -9.19 -10.12 4.41
C LEU A 18 -10.26 -11.21 4.61
N THR A 19 -9.85 -12.43 4.96
CA THR A 19 -10.77 -13.51 5.27
C THR A 19 -11.68 -13.17 6.45
N SER A 20 -11.11 -12.62 7.53
CA SER A 20 -11.87 -12.21 8.71
C SER A 20 -12.83 -11.06 8.36
N TYR A 21 -12.38 -10.07 7.61
CA TYR A 21 -13.21 -8.94 7.20
C TYR A 21 -14.40 -9.38 6.35
N ARG A 22 -14.19 -10.31 5.42
CA ARG A 22 -15.28 -10.85 4.60
C ARG A 22 -16.33 -11.58 5.43
N ALA A 23 -15.90 -12.20 6.54
CA ALA A 23 -16.81 -12.91 7.42
C ALA A 23 -17.56 -11.98 8.37
N THR A 24 -16.95 -10.91 8.86
CA THR A 24 -17.49 -10.08 9.95
C THR A 24 -17.81 -8.64 9.52
N GLY A 25 -17.09 -8.09 8.57
CA GLY A 25 -17.21 -6.68 8.14
C GLY A 25 -16.85 -5.67 9.22
N ASN A 26 -16.08 -6.07 10.25
CA ASN A 26 -15.81 -5.16 11.35
C ASN A 26 -14.76 -4.09 11.02
N ALA A 27 -14.86 -2.94 11.73
CA ALA A 27 -14.02 -1.78 11.46
C ALA A 27 -12.54 -2.02 11.78
N ALA A 28 -12.24 -2.85 12.77
CA ALA A 28 -10.86 -3.15 13.13
C ALA A 28 -10.15 -3.93 12.01
N ASP A 29 -10.84 -4.87 11.38
CA ASP A 29 -10.31 -5.61 10.24
C ASP A 29 -10.13 -4.71 9.03
N ASP A 30 -11.07 -3.80 8.77
CA ASP A 30 -10.97 -2.85 7.66
C ASP A 30 -9.75 -1.94 7.84
N HIS A 31 -9.53 -1.43 9.05
CA HIS A 31 -8.36 -0.62 9.37
C HIS A 31 -7.06 -1.42 9.15
N ALA A 32 -6.98 -2.62 9.71
CA ALA A 32 -5.80 -3.48 9.58
C ALA A 32 -5.54 -3.85 8.12
N LEU A 33 -6.58 -4.14 7.36
CA LEU A 33 -6.49 -4.46 5.94
C LEU A 33 -5.83 -3.31 5.15
N ALA A 34 -6.24 -2.07 5.41
CA ALA A 34 -5.65 -0.91 4.76
C ALA A 34 -4.17 -0.75 5.14
N VAL A 35 -3.82 -0.90 6.42
CA VAL A 35 -2.43 -0.79 6.87
C VAL A 35 -1.55 -1.88 6.24
N TYR A 36 -2.00 -3.12 6.24
CA TYR A 36 -1.25 -4.22 5.62
C TYR A 36 -1.10 -4.02 4.11
N SER A 37 -2.13 -3.52 3.45
CA SER A 37 -2.06 -3.22 2.01
C SER A 37 -1.01 -2.18 1.70
N CYS A 38 -0.97 -1.08 2.46
CA CYS A 38 0.06 -0.05 2.31
C CYS A 38 1.45 -0.61 2.59
N SER A 39 1.59 -1.41 3.64
CA SER A 39 2.87 -2.00 4.01
C SER A 39 3.36 -2.98 2.96
N LEU A 40 2.48 -3.83 2.44
CA LEU A 40 2.84 -4.77 1.36
C LEU A 40 3.27 -4.02 0.11
N ALA A 41 2.52 -2.99 -0.29
CA ALA A 41 2.89 -2.16 -1.44
C ALA A 41 4.27 -1.53 -1.24
N ALA A 42 4.57 -1.03 -0.03
CA ALA A 42 5.86 -0.45 0.30
C ALA A 42 7.00 -1.49 0.19
N HIS A 43 6.79 -2.70 0.71
CA HIS A 43 7.77 -3.78 0.61
C HIS A 43 8.05 -4.15 -0.85
N VAL A 44 7.01 -4.23 -1.68
CA VAL A 44 7.17 -4.54 -3.10
C VAL A 44 8.00 -3.47 -3.80
N VAL A 45 7.65 -2.20 -3.66
CA VAL A 45 8.37 -1.11 -4.32
C VAL A 45 9.81 -1.03 -3.83
N LEU A 46 10.04 -1.11 -2.52
CA LEU A 46 11.40 -1.01 -1.95
C LEU A 46 12.27 -2.20 -2.33
N ARG A 47 11.68 -3.37 -2.59
CA ARG A 47 12.43 -4.53 -3.08
C ARG A 47 12.95 -4.29 -4.49
N HIS A 48 12.15 -3.65 -5.34
CA HIS A 48 12.53 -3.30 -6.72
C HIS A 48 13.44 -2.08 -6.78
N ASP A 49 13.19 -1.09 -5.92
CA ASP A 49 13.92 0.18 -5.89
C ASP A 49 14.15 0.62 -4.43
N PRO A 50 15.28 0.18 -3.83
CA PRO A 50 15.57 0.48 -2.42
C PRO A 50 15.68 1.97 -2.08
N HIS A 51 15.88 2.82 -3.09
CA HIS A 51 16.02 4.27 -2.90
C HIS A 51 14.73 5.05 -3.14
N ALA A 52 13.66 4.36 -3.52
CA ALA A 52 12.36 5.01 -3.69
C ALA A 52 11.86 5.56 -2.36
N VAL A 53 11.17 6.71 -2.39
CA VAL A 53 10.67 7.36 -1.18
C VAL A 53 9.16 7.36 -1.07
N ALA A 54 8.44 7.33 -2.19
CA ALA A 54 6.97 7.34 -2.18
C ALA A 54 6.38 6.57 -3.34
N LEU A 55 5.17 6.07 -3.12
CA LEU A 55 4.32 5.48 -4.15
C LEU A 55 3.14 6.41 -4.37
N VAL A 56 2.95 6.88 -5.61
CA VAL A 56 1.82 7.73 -5.96
C VAL A 56 0.58 6.85 -6.17
N ILE A 57 -0.46 7.14 -5.42
CA ILE A 57 -1.73 6.43 -5.45
C ILE A 57 -2.80 7.40 -5.95
N GLY A 58 -3.47 7.05 -7.04
CA GLY A 58 -4.53 7.85 -7.62
C GLY A 58 -5.85 7.10 -7.69
N GLU A 59 -6.85 7.70 -8.33
CA GLU A 59 -8.14 7.05 -8.56
C GLU A 59 -7.96 5.87 -9.49
N GLY A 60 -8.64 4.77 -9.17
CA GLY A 60 -8.69 3.59 -10.02
C GLY A 60 -9.88 3.67 -11.00
N ASP A 61 -10.23 2.52 -11.58
CA ASP A 61 -11.31 2.41 -12.56
C ASP A 61 -12.69 2.65 -11.94
N SER A 62 -12.82 2.45 -10.63
CA SER A 62 -14.05 2.73 -9.88
C SER A 62 -13.85 3.96 -9.00
N PRO A 63 -14.88 4.79 -8.79
CA PRO A 63 -14.73 6.07 -8.06
C PRO A 63 -14.19 5.96 -6.64
N ASN A 64 -14.43 4.85 -5.96
CA ASN A 64 -14.03 4.68 -4.56
C ASN A 64 -12.71 3.91 -4.39
N TRP A 65 -12.15 3.41 -5.48
CA TRP A 65 -10.95 2.57 -5.45
C TRP A 65 -9.71 3.36 -5.78
N ARG A 66 -8.58 2.92 -5.25
CA ARG A 66 -7.29 3.54 -5.51
C ARG A 66 -6.40 2.58 -6.30
N SER A 67 -5.50 3.14 -7.09
CA SER A 67 -4.51 2.34 -7.81
C SER A 67 -3.14 3.00 -7.73
N ALA A 68 -2.10 2.17 -7.76
CA ALA A 68 -0.73 2.64 -7.82
C ALA A 68 -0.44 3.17 -9.22
N ARG A 69 0.22 4.34 -9.30
CA ARG A 69 0.48 4.99 -10.58
C ARG A 69 1.95 5.19 -10.89
N SER A 70 2.71 5.68 -9.89
CA SER A 70 4.09 6.13 -10.13
C SER A 70 4.90 5.96 -8.86
N VAL A 71 6.22 6.00 -9.00
CA VAL A 71 7.16 5.94 -7.90
C VAL A 71 7.97 7.23 -7.86
N VAL A 72 8.16 7.79 -6.67
CA VAL A 72 9.02 8.95 -6.44
C VAL A 72 10.37 8.47 -5.95
N GLY A 73 11.43 8.82 -6.67
CA GLY A 73 12.80 8.47 -6.29
C GLY A 73 13.39 9.40 -5.24
N ALA A 74 14.58 9.06 -4.76
CA ALA A 74 15.27 9.82 -3.71
C ALA A 74 15.56 11.28 -4.11
N ASP A 75 15.71 11.54 -5.41
CA ASP A 75 15.93 12.88 -5.97
C ASP A 75 14.65 13.66 -6.23
N GLY A 76 13.49 13.09 -5.90
CA GLY A 76 12.19 13.69 -6.16
C GLY A 76 11.63 13.45 -7.55
N THR A 77 12.36 12.73 -8.41
CA THR A 77 11.88 12.42 -9.75
C THR A 77 10.75 11.41 -9.70
N VAL A 78 9.65 11.71 -10.40
CA VAL A 78 8.50 10.79 -10.50
C VAL A 78 8.67 9.97 -11.78
N ARG A 79 8.56 8.65 -11.66
CA ARG A 79 8.63 7.73 -12.79
C ARG A 79 7.42 6.78 -12.77
N PRO A 80 7.00 6.26 -13.94
CA PRO A 80 5.94 5.25 -13.95
C PRO A 80 6.41 3.97 -13.27
N LEU A 81 5.45 3.14 -12.86
CA LEU A 81 5.74 1.79 -12.38
C LEU A 81 6.38 0.98 -13.52
N THR A 82 7.36 0.15 -13.18
CA THR A 82 7.83 -0.86 -14.14
C THR A 82 6.78 -1.97 -14.24
N ASP A 83 6.84 -2.75 -15.32
CA ASP A 83 5.92 -3.89 -15.50
C ASP A 83 6.05 -4.88 -14.34
N ASP A 84 7.27 -5.14 -13.88
CA ASP A 84 7.50 -6.07 -12.76
C ASP A 84 6.91 -5.53 -11.46
N GLU A 85 7.06 -4.24 -11.19
CA GLU A 85 6.45 -3.60 -10.02
C GLU A 85 4.93 -3.69 -10.06
N ALA A 86 4.34 -3.38 -11.22
CA ALA A 86 2.90 -3.44 -11.40
C ALA A 86 2.37 -4.87 -11.20
N ASP A 87 3.03 -5.86 -11.79
CA ASP A 87 2.65 -7.26 -11.65
C ASP A 87 2.71 -7.72 -10.20
N ASP A 88 3.78 -7.37 -9.48
CA ASP A 88 3.92 -7.76 -8.09
C ASP A 88 2.90 -7.07 -7.17
N LEU A 89 2.57 -5.81 -7.46
CA LEU A 89 1.51 -5.10 -6.71
C LEU A 89 0.14 -5.71 -6.97
N ASP A 90 -0.14 -6.13 -8.21
CA ASP A 90 -1.42 -6.70 -8.59
C ASP A 90 -1.60 -8.13 -8.07
N GLU A 91 -0.52 -8.86 -7.84
CA GLU A 91 -0.57 -10.27 -7.41
C GLU A 91 -1.45 -10.47 -6.17
N ASP A 92 -1.36 -9.56 -5.20
CA ASP A 92 -2.13 -9.63 -3.95
C ASP A 92 -3.12 -8.49 -3.81
N ASP A 93 -3.44 -7.79 -4.90
CA ASP A 93 -4.35 -6.65 -4.93
C ASP A 93 -3.97 -5.59 -3.87
N ALA A 94 -2.67 -5.40 -3.64
CA ALA A 94 -2.19 -4.56 -2.53
C ALA A 94 -2.81 -3.15 -2.56
N ALA A 95 -2.81 -2.49 -3.72
CA ALA A 95 -3.37 -1.14 -3.84
C ALA A 95 -4.91 -1.14 -3.88
N LEU A 96 -5.54 -2.24 -4.27
CA LEU A 96 -6.98 -2.30 -4.45
C LEU A 96 -7.76 -2.35 -3.14
N ASN A 97 -7.08 -2.59 -2.02
CA ASN A 97 -7.72 -2.57 -0.70
C ASN A 97 -7.81 -1.17 -0.11
N LEU A 98 -7.29 -0.16 -0.82
CA LEU A 98 -7.36 1.24 -0.41
C LEU A 98 -8.56 1.88 -1.09
N VAL A 99 -9.54 2.27 -0.28
CA VAL A 99 -10.77 2.88 -0.75
C VAL A 99 -11.11 4.10 0.10
N ASP A 100 -12.09 4.89 -0.32
CA ASP A 100 -12.51 6.07 0.44
C ASP A 100 -13.06 5.69 1.82
N GLY A 101 -13.70 4.53 1.94
CA GLY A 101 -14.29 4.08 3.20
C GLY A 101 -13.27 3.80 4.30
N ASN A 102 -12.01 3.54 3.96
CA ASN A 102 -10.96 3.29 4.96
C ASN A 102 -9.82 4.31 4.88
N VAL A 103 -10.05 5.46 4.27
CA VAL A 103 -9.02 6.50 4.07
C VAL A 103 -8.38 6.97 5.37
N THR A 104 -9.12 6.97 6.47
CA THR A 104 -8.57 7.36 7.78
C THR A 104 -7.48 6.43 8.27
N ALA A 105 -7.45 5.18 7.78
CA ALA A 105 -6.42 4.21 8.13
C ALA A 105 -5.13 4.41 7.34
N TRP A 106 -5.22 4.74 6.04
CA TRP A 106 -4.03 4.82 5.19
C TRP A 106 -3.55 6.25 4.90
N ARG A 107 -4.43 7.25 5.01
CA ARG A 107 -4.05 8.66 4.79
C ARG A 107 -2.90 9.12 5.69
N PRO A 108 -2.86 8.76 6.99
CA PRO A 108 -1.74 9.15 7.85
C PRO A 108 -0.38 8.60 7.41
N LEU A 109 -0.37 7.58 6.55
CA LEU A 109 0.86 7.00 6.00
C LEU A 109 1.35 7.74 4.76
N CYS A 110 0.60 8.73 4.30
CA CYS A 110 0.96 9.53 3.13
C CYS A 110 1.70 10.79 3.56
N SER A 111 2.76 11.13 2.83
CA SER A 111 3.54 12.35 3.05
C SER A 111 2.91 13.56 2.37
N LEU A 112 2.09 13.34 1.34
CA LEU A 112 1.51 14.40 0.53
C LEU A 112 0.18 13.96 -0.04
N PHE A 113 -0.78 14.90 -0.13
CA PHE A 113 -2.00 14.76 -0.90
C PHE A 113 -2.06 15.88 -1.94
N ASP A 114 -2.10 15.54 -3.22
CA ASP A 114 -2.31 16.49 -4.30
C ASP A 114 -3.78 16.52 -4.68
N GLY A 115 -4.50 17.51 -4.15
CA GLY A 115 -5.94 17.64 -4.38
C GLY A 115 -6.32 17.96 -5.83
N ARG A 116 -5.39 18.50 -6.62
CA ARG A 116 -5.67 18.81 -8.04
C ARG A 116 -5.80 17.54 -8.87
N ASN A 117 -4.96 16.56 -8.60
CA ASN A 117 -4.91 15.32 -9.36
C ASN A 117 -5.60 14.16 -8.63
N GLY A 118 -6.08 14.37 -7.41
CA GLY A 118 -6.65 13.30 -6.60
C GLY A 118 -5.61 12.23 -6.24
N GLU A 119 -4.35 12.64 -6.08
CA GLU A 119 -3.24 11.72 -5.83
C GLU A 119 -2.69 11.85 -4.42
N TYR A 120 -2.35 10.70 -3.84
CA TYR A 120 -1.69 10.60 -2.54
C TYR A 120 -0.29 10.06 -2.75
N HIS A 121 0.68 10.58 -2.00
CA HIS A 121 2.04 10.06 -2.00
C HIS A 121 2.23 9.22 -0.73
N LEU A 122 2.17 7.91 -0.86
CA LEU A 122 2.39 6.98 0.24
C LEU A 122 3.87 6.99 0.62
N ASP A 123 4.18 7.33 1.87
CA ASP A 123 5.54 7.28 2.38
C ASP A 123 5.95 5.82 2.58
N LEU A 124 6.90 5.35 1.78
CA LEU A 124 7.24 3.93 1.74
C LEU A 124 7.83 3.40 3.04
N VAL A 125 8.72 4.14 3.67
CA VAL A 125 9.31 3.73 4.95
C VAL A 125 8.26 3.71 6.04
N LYS A 126 7.46 4.77 6.11
CA LYS A 126 6.39 4.88 7.10
C LYS A 126 5.35 3.77 6.94
N ALA A 127 4.95 3.48 5.72
CA ALA A 127 3.99 2.42 5.42
C ALA A 127 4.55 1.03 5.77
N ARG A 128 5.80 0.77 5.40
CA ARG A 128 6.46 -0.48 5.75
C ARG A 128 6.47 -0.68 7.27
N ASP A 129 6.87 0.33 8.01
CA ASP A 129 7.01 0.24 9.47
C ASP A 129 5.63 0.14 10.16
N ALA A 130 4.60 0.77 9.59
CA ALA A 130 3.24 0.66 10.10
C ALA A 130 2.72 -0.77 10.05
N GLY A 131 3.05 -1.53 9.01
CA GLY A 131 2.68 -2.94 8.92
C GLY A 131 3.34 -3.77 10.01
N THR A 132 4.63 -3.55 10.27
CA THR A 132 5.35 -4.21 11.35
C THR A 132 4.72 -3.89 12.71
N ALA A 133 4.37 -2.64 12.95
CA ALA A 133 3.70 -2.22 14.19
C ALA A 133 2.32 -2.89 14.32
N GLN A 134 1.58 -3.01 13.22
CA GLN A 134 0.27 -3.66 13.22
C GLN A 134 0.37 -5.14 13.57
N LEU A 135 1.41 -5.83 13.09
CA LEU A 135 1.65 -7.24 13.43
C LEU A 135 1.89 -7.46 14.92
N ALA A 136 2.45 -6.47 15.61
CA ALA A 136 2.79 -6.56 17.04
C ALA A 136 1.59 -6.32 17.96
N ARG A 137 0.45 -5.96 17.43
CA ARG A 137 -0.78 -5.70 18.22
C ARG A 137 -1.56 -6.97 18.53
#